data_60ee8792dd0c446c9c7207e6973a052c
#
_entry.id   60ee8792dd0c446c9c7207e6973a052c
#
_cell.length_a   1.000
_cell.length_b   1.000
_cell.length_c   1.000
_cell.angle_alpha   90.00
_cell.angle_beta   90.00
_cell.angle_gamma   90.00
#
_symmetry.space_group_name_H-M   'P 1'
#
loop_
_entity.id
_entity.type
_entity.pdbx_description
1 polymer ?
#
loop_
_entity_poly.entity_id
_entity_poly.type
_entity_poly.pdbx_seq_one_letter_code
_entity_poly.pdbx_strand_id
1 'polypeptide(L)'
;MPEQFSEADKTKVLLWCDRHCCLCGKACGTDIEVAHIDPEGSKDADNAIPLCYDCHAEIGRYNEEHPRGNKYKPEELKSRRDQIYEKYTRHLVPPIHFVLTQKRIGNQENHKLPFVGFHLQHFGDSLPVNIRVEARLIVDGKDLGLVESEYYNGKTKWNINPRTLFWGGFGIPKKYTDDPKDLKIEVRVTVIDQYEREHRLLPQCYRYIKEGDFWNLEPRSFIKWTD
;
A
#
# COMPACT_ATOMS: atom_id res chain seq x y z
N MET A 1 -33.56 -5.64 -3.52
CA MET A 1 -32.43 -6.59 -3.45
C MET A 1 -31.19 -5.74 -3.24
N PRO A 2 -30.26 -6.13 -2.37
CA PRO A 2 -29.00 -5.40 -2.33
C PRO A 2 -28.35 -5.44 -3.72
N GLU A 3 -27.89 -4.29 -4.19
CA GLU A 3 -27.20 -4.22 -5.48
C GLU A 3 -25.94 -5.07 -5.43
N GLN A 4 -25.70 -5.87 -6.44
CA GLN A 4 -24.60 -6.82 -6.50
C GLN A 4 -23.28 -6.12 -6.87
N PHE A 5 -22.15 -6.68 -6.43
CA PHE A 5 -20.83 -6.28 -6.90
C PHE A 5 -20.71 -6.40 -8.42
N SER A 6 -19.88 -5.56 -9.03
CA SER A 6 -19.56 -5.69 -10.44
C SER A 6 -18.89 -7.05 -10.73
N GLU A 7 -19.06 -7.59 -11.93
CA GLU A 7 -18.36 -8.83 -12.31
C GLU A 7 -16.84 -8.68 -12.29
N ALA A 8 -16.34 -7.47 -12.54
CA ALA A 8 -14.93 -7.17 -12.44
C ALA A 8 -14.43 -7.28 -10.99
N ASP A 9 -15.17 -6.73 -10.02
CA ASP A 9 -14.80 -6.83 -8.59
C ASP A 9 -14.90 -8.26 -8.08
N LYS A 10 -15.95 -8.98 -8.45
CA LYS A 10 -16.07 -10.42 -8.12
C LYS A 10 -14.89 -11.21 -8.65
N THR A 11 -14.50 -10.98 -9.91
CA THR A 11 -13.37 -11.66 -10.53
C THR A 11 -12.08 -11.36 -9.78
N LYS A 12 -11.82 -10.09 -9.43
CA LYS A 12 -10.63 -9.68 -8.68
C LYS A 12 -10.53 -10.40 -7.33
N VAL A 13 -11.58 -10.32 -6.52
CA VAL A 13 -11.53 -10.88 -5.16
C VAL A 13 -11.43 -12.42 -5.17
N LEU A 14 -12.03 -13.09 -6.16
CA LEU A 14 -11.89 -14.53 -6.34
C LEU A 14 -10.48 -14.96 -6.77
N LEU A 15 -9.80 -14.14 -7.59
CA LEU A 15 -8.40 -14.33 -7.94
C LEU A 15 -7.48 -14.10 -6.73
N TRP A 16 -7.76 -13.05 -5.94
CA TRP A 16 -6.92 -12.73 -4.78
C TRP A 16 -6.98 -13.79 -3.69
N CYS A 17 -8.10 -14.48 -3.50
CA CYS A 17 -8.21 -15.57 -2.52
C CYS A 17 -7.92 -16.96 -3.12
N ASP A 18 -7.56 -17.05 -4.40
CA ASP A 18 -7.40 -18.33 -5.11
C ASP A 18 -8.59 -19.27 -4.85
N ARG A 19 -9.81 -18.75 -4.92
CA ARG A 19 -11.08 -19.46 -4.62
C ARG A 19 -11.08 -20.19 -3.27
N HIS A 20 -10.43 -19.63 -2.26
CA HIS A 20 -10.52 -20.11 -0.88
C HIS A 20 -11.45 -19.22 -0.06
N CYS A 21 -12.22 -19.84 0.83
CA CYS A 21 -13.06 -19.12 1.78
C CYS A 21 -12.21 -18.20 2.67
N CYS A 22 -12.52 -16.93 2.70
CA CYS A 22 -11.77 -15.94 3.48
C CYS A 22 -12.00 -16.04 4.99
N LEU A 23 -12.97 -16.83 5.44
CA LEU A 23 -13.22 -17.04 6.86
C LEU A 23 -12.59 -18.33 7.40
N CYS A 24 -12.84 -19.49 6.76
CA CYS A 24 -12.33 -20.78 7.23
C CYS A 24 -11.10 -21.29 6.46
N GLY A 25 -10.71 -20.64 5.36
CA GLY A 25 -9.55 -21.04 4.55
C GLY A 25 -9.75 -22.28 3.67
N LYS A 26 -10.97 -22.85 3.59
CA LYS A 26 -11.28 -24.02 2.77
C LYS A 26 -11.16 -23.69 1.29
N ALA A 27 -10.56 -24.56 0.49
CA ALA A 27 -10.61 -24.50 -0.96
C ALA A 27 -12.05 -24.80 -1.43
N CYS A 28 -12.66 -23.90 -2.20
CA CYS A 28 -14.07 -23.96 -2.55
C CYS A 28 -14.31 -24.21 -4.05
N GLY A 29 -13.34 -23.91 -4.92
CA GLY A 29 -13.54 -24.02 -6.36
C GLY A 29 -14.71 -23.16 -6.84
N THR A 30 -15.82 -23.82 -7.29
CA THR A 30 -17.05 -23.14 -7.70
C THR A 30 -18.02 -22.86 -6.56
N ASP A 31 -17.86 -23.52 -5.40
CA ASP A 31 -18.78 -23.44 -4.26
C ASP A 31 -18.40 -22.26 -3.35
N ILE A 32 -18.34 -21.08 -3.93
CA ILE A 32 -17.92 -19.84 -3.28
C ILE A 32 -18.82 -18.68 -3.73
N GLU A 33 -19.22 -17.85 -2.79
CA GLU A 33 -19.98 -16.64 -3.03
C GLU A 33 -19.23 -15.41 -2.54
N VAL A 34 -19.48 -14.27 -3.17
CA VAL A 34 -18.94 -12.98 -2.76
C VAL A 34 -20.01 -12.25 -1.96
N ALA A 35 -19.77 -12.13 -0.65
CA ALA A 35 -20.67 -11.47 0.29
C ALA A 35 -20.19 -10.04 0.59
N HIS A 36 -21.11 -9.21 1.12
CA HIS A 36 -20.76 -7.91 1.70
C HIS A 36 -20.22 -8.11 3.13
N ILE A 37 -19.13 -7.43 3.46
CA ILE A 37 -18.61 -7.33 4.83
C ILE A 37 -19.54 -6.46 5.66
N ASP A 38 -19.89 -5.29 5.11
CA ASP A 38 -20.89 -4.37 5.65
C ASP A 38 -22.04 -4.26 4.64
N PRO A 39 -23.27 -4.71 4.98
CA PRO A 39 -24.42 -4.64 4.08
C PRO A 39 -24.79 -3.24 3.60
N GLU A 40 -24.48 -2.22 4.41
CA GLU A 40 -24.74 -0.80 4.11
C GLU A 40 -23.49 -0.11 3.52
N GLY A 41 -22.39 -0.85 3.36
CA GLY A 41 -21.10 -0.32 2.86
C GLY A 41 -21.03 -0.15 1.36
N SER A 42 -19.83 0.14 0.87
CA SER A 42 -19.52 0.30 -0.54
C SER A 42 -19.79 -0.99 -1.35
N LYS A 43 -19.97 -0.86 -2.67
CA LYS A 43 -20.21 -1.98 -3.58
C LYS A 43 -18.99 -2.32 -4.42
N ASP A 44 -17.82 -2.07 -3.90
CA ASP A 44 -16.53 -2.34 -4.51
C ASP A 44 -15.81 -3.51 -3.84
N ALA A 45 -14.66 -3.88 -4.40
CA ALA A 45 -13.83 -4.96 -3.89
C ALA A 45 -13.39 -4.78 -2.42
N ASP A 46 -13.39 -3.55 -1.90
CA ASP A 46 -12.98 -3.28 -0.52
C ASP A 46 -14.00 -3.74 0.53
N ASN A 47 -15.28 -3.80 0.14
CA ASN A 47 -16.36 -4.34 0.97
C ASN A 47 -16.74 -5.79 0.63
N ALA A 48 -16.05 -6.42 -0.29
CA ALA A 48 -16.32 -7.78 -0.75
C ALA A 48 -15.51 -8.82 0.05
N ILE A 49 -16.14 -9.95 0.37
CA ILE A 49 -15.49 -11.09 1.01
C ILE A 49 -15.95 -12.41 0.37
N PRO A 50 -15.06 -13.20 -0.25
CA PRO A 50 -15.37 -14.54 -0.75
C PRO A 50 -15.54 -15.56 0.39
N LEU A 51 -16.65 -16.26 0.42
CA LEU A 51 -17.01 -17.21 1.46
C LEU A 51 -17.56 -18.51 0.86
N CYS A 52 -17.29 -19.65 1.50
CA CYS A 52 -18.06 -20.86 1.20
C CYS A 52 -19.49 -20.72 1.70
N TYR A 53 -20.42 -21.51 1.17
CA TYR A 53 -21.84 -21.44 1.53
C TYR A 53 -22.11 -21.60 3.04
N ASP A 54 -21.33 -22.47 3.72
CA ASP A 54 -21.47 -22.68 5.16
C ASP A 54 -21.13 -21.39 5.94
N CYS A 55 -19.97 -20.80 5.65
CA CYS A 55 -19.55 -19.57 6.30
C CYS A 55 -20.45 -18.38 5.94
N HIS A 56 -20.91 -18.30 4.70
CA HIS A 56 -21.86 -17.26 4.28
C HIS A 56 -23.19 -17.37 5.04
N ALA A 57 -23.71 -18.60 5.15
CA ALA A 57 -24.93 -18.84 5.93
C ALA A 57 -24.73 -18.56 7.44
N GLU A 58 -23.55 -18.81 7.99
CA GLU A 58 -23.24 -18.55 9.39
C GLU A 58 -23.21 -17.03 9.65
N ILE A 59 -22.53 -16.25 8.83
CA ILE A 59 -22.48 -14.79 8.98
C ILE A 59 -23.88 -14.16 8.94
N GLY A 60 -24.76 -14.65 8.05
CA GLY A 60 -26.12 -14.14 7.90
C GLY A 60 -27.09 -14.54 9.02
N ARG A 61 -26.77 -15.55 9.83
CA ARG A 61 -27.64 -16.08 10.87
C ARG A 61 -27.46 -15.44 12.24
N TYR A 62 -26.48 -14.57 12.42
CA TYR A 62 -26.15 -14.01 13.72
C TYR A 62 -27.18 -12.95 14.17
N ASN A 63 -27.98 -13.29 15.18
CA ASN A 63 -28.82 -12.36 15.91
C ASN A 63 -28.00 -11.78 17.09
N GLU A 64 -27.98 -10.47 17.26
CA GLU A 64 -27.27 -9.77 18.34
C GLU A 64 -27.71 -10.19 19.75
N GLU A 65 -28.93 -10.72 19.87
CA GLU A 65 -29.51 -11.17 21.13
C GLU A 65 -29.13 -12.61 21.54
N HIS A 66 -28.34 -13.32 20.72
CA HIS A 66 -28.02 -14.73 21.01
C HIS A 66 -26.87 -14.86 22.03
N PRO A 67 -27.07 -15.58 23.17
CA PRO A 67 -26.11 -15.67 24.27
C PRO A 67 -24.76 -16.34 23.89
N ARG A 68 -24.66 -17.02 22.76
CA ARG A 68 -23.43 -17.67 22.27
C ARG A 68 -22.74 -16.88 21.16
N GLY A 69 -23.23 -15.69 20.83
CA GLY A 69 -22.86 -15.03 19.60
C GLY A 69 -21.83 -13.93 19.79
N ASN A 70 -20.56 -14.26 19.57
CA ASN A 70 -19.65 -13.24 19.10
C ASN A 70 -19.91 -13.04 17.59
N LYS A 71 -20.69 -12.02 17.24
CA LYS A 71 -20.88 -11.59 15.87
C LYS A 71 -19.51 -11.22 15.29
N TYR A 72 -19.19 -11.72 14.10
CA TYR A 72 -18.01 -11.26 13.37
C TYR A 72 -18.15 -9.76 13.09
N LYS A 73 -17.20 -8.97 13.58
CA LYS A 73 -17.18 -7.53 13.30
C LYS A 73 -16.64 -7.28 11.90
N PRO A 74 -17.07 -6.21 11.21
CA PRO A 74 -16.56 -5.86 9.88
C PRO A 74 -15.02 -5.81 9.82
N GLU A 75 -14.37 -5.28 10.86
CA GLU A 75 -12.90 -5.19 10.93
C GLU A 75 -12.24 -6.58 11.04
N GLU A 76 -12.87 -7.52 11.75
CA GLU A 76 -12.39 -8.90 11.82
C GLU A 76 -12.51 -9.60 10.47
N LEU A 77 -13.66 -9.44 9.79
CA LEU A 77 -13.88 -10.01 8.45
C LEU A 77 -12.90 -9.44 7.43
N LYS A 78 -12.65 -8.13 7.44
CA LYS A 78 -11.62 -7.48 6.63
C LYS A 78 -10.24 -8.08 6.90
N SER A 79 -9.87 -8.19 8.16
CA SER A 79 -8.56 -8.72 8.56
C SER A 79 -8.37 -10.17 8.11
N ARG A 80 -9.39 -11.04 8.26
CA ARG A 80 -9.33 -12.43 7.81
C ARG A 80 -9.26 -12.54 6.29
N ARG A 81 -10.05 -11.76 5.59
CA ARG A 81 -9.99 -11.64 4.13
C ARG A 81 -8.58 -11.26 3.68
N ASP A 82 -8.01 -10.23 4.27
CA ASP A 82 -6.69 -9.71 3.89
C ASP A 82 -5.57 -10.71 4.17
N GLN A 83 -5.67 -11.50 5.26
CA GLN A 83 -4.75 -12.61 5.52
C GLN A 83 -4.80 -13.67 4.42
N ILE A 84 -5.98 -14.04 3.93
CA ILE A 84 -6.13 -15.00 2.84
C ILE A 84 -5.59 -14.41 1.53
N TYR A 85 -5.93 -13.16 1.22
CA TYR A 85 -5.40 -12.48 0.04
C TYR A 85 -3.87 -12.41 0.07
N GLU A 86 -3.28 -12.01 1.20
CA GLU A 86 -1.84 -11.96 1.37
C GLU A 86 -1.18 -13.34 1.18
N LYS A 87 -1.79 -14.38 1.73
CA LYS A 87 -1.31 -15.76 1.58
C LYS A 87 -1.18 -16.17 0.12
N TYR A 88 -2.17 -15.81 -0.71
CA TYR A 88 -2.24 -16.28 -2.11
C TYR A 88 -1.65 -15.29 -3.13
N THR A 89 -1.37 -14.04 -2.74
CA THR A 89 -0.86 -13.03 -3.69
C THR A 89 0.54 -12.52 -3.36
N ARG A 90 1.06 -12.75 -2.14
CA ARG A 90 2.37 -12.24 -1.73
C ARG A 90 3.52 -12.67 -2.65
N HIS A 91 3.45 -13.87 -3.18
CA HIS A 91 4.47 -14.39 -4.10
C HIS A 91 4.48 -13.69 -5.47
N LEU A 92 3.43 -12.93 -5.80
CA LEU A 92 3.33 -12.14 -7.03
C LEU A 92 4.12 -10.83 -6.95
N VAL A 93 4.53 -10.42 -5.73
CA VAL A 93 5.32 -9.21 -5.52
C VAL A 93 6.77 -9.50 -5.84
N PRO A 94 7.35 -8.87 -6.87
CA PRO A 94 8.76 -9.03 -7.13
C PRO A 94 9.58 -8.37 -6.02
N PRO A 95 10.82 -8.82 -5.79
CA PRO A 95 11.72 -8.17 -4.88
C PRO A 95 12.09 -6.78 -5.42
N ILE A 96 11.54 -5.74 -4.78
CA ILE A 96 11.85 -4.34 -5.07
C ILE A 96 12.79 -3.81 -4.01
N HIS A 97 13.95 -3.33 -4.44
CA HIS A 97 14.87 -2.60 -3.57
C HIS A 97 14.64 -1.10 -3.72
N PHE A 98 14.46 -0.42 -2.59
CA PHE A 98 14.28 1.03 -2.53
C PHE A 98 15.43 1.65 -1.72
N VAL A 99 16.07 2.67 -2.27
CA VAL A 99 17.12 3.42 -1.58
C VAL A 99 16.95 4.91 -1.84
N LEU A 100 17.02 5.73 -0.79
CA LEU A 100 17.22 7.16 -0.93
C LEU A 100 18.66 7.43 -1.34
N THR A 101 18.81 8.27 -2.35
CA THR A 101 20.10 8.72 -2.83
C THR A 101 20.27 10.21 -2.61
N GLN A 102 21.46 10.61 -2.26
CA GLN A 102 21.82 11.99 -1.97
C GLN A 102 22.21 12.81 -3.20
N LYS A 103 22.28 12.21 -4.36
CA LYS A 103 22.79 12.94 -5.52
C LYS A 103 21.87 14.09 -5.88
N ARG A 104 22.35 15.31 -5.62
CA ARG A 104 21.93 16.47 -6.40
C ARG A 104 22.12 16.09 -7.88
N ILE A 105 21.02 15.77 -8.56
CA ILE A 105 21.09 15.49 -10.00
C ILE A 105 21.24 16.84 -10.68
N GLY A 106 22.45 17.10 -11.14
CA GLY A 106 22.80 18.18 -12.03
C GLY A 106 23.13 19.50 -11.35
N ASN A 107 24.10 20.21 -11.95
CA ASN A 107 24.36 21.65 -11.78
C ASN A 107 23.18 22.46 -12.33
N GLN A 108 22.01 22.30 -11.75
CA GLN A 108 20.89 23.17 -12.07
C GLN A 108 20.94 24.33 -11.10
N GLU A 109 21.72 25.33 -11.45
CA GLU A 109 21.82 26.63 -10.76
C GLU A 109 20.45 27.31 -10.54
N ASN A 110 19.39 26.81 -11.18
CA ASN A 110 18.04 27.34 -11.13
C ASN A 110 17.07 26.58 -10.21
N HIS A 111 17.38 25.39 -9.70
CA HIS A 111 16.52 24.69 -8.76
C HIS A 111 16.95 24.96 -7.31
N LYS A 112 16.31 25.98 -6.73
CA LYS A 112 16.52 26.44 -5.33
C LYS A 112 15.97 25.47 -4.26
N LEU A 113 15.55 24.27 -4.62
CA LEU A 113 14.93 23.32 -3.69
C LEU A 113 15.89 22.15 -3.43
N PRO A 114 16.12 21.78 -2.17
CA PRO A 114 16.77 20.53 -1.84
C PRO A 114 15.95 19.38 -2.43
N PHE A 115 16.63 18.51 -3.13
CA PHE A 115 16.03 17.39 -3.81
C PHE A 115 16.42 16.09 -3.11
N VAL A 116 15.41 15.27 -2.79
CA VAL A 116 15.63 13.92 -2.28
C VAL A 116 15.49 12.96 -3.43
N GLY A 117 16.61 12.44 -3.90
CA GLY A 117 16.60 11.40 -4.92
C GLY A 117 16.33 10.02 -4.32
N PHE A 118 15.66 9.17 -5.08
CA PHE A 118 15.50 7.77 -4.75
C PHE A 118 15.72 6.89 -5.99
N HIS A 119 16.08 5.65 -5.77
CA HIS A 119 16.05 4.65 -6.82
C HIS A 119 15.30 3.39 -6.36
N LEU A 120 14.66 2.76 -7.31
CA LEU A 120 13.95 1.51 -7.18
C LEU A 120 14.56 0.52 -8.16
N GLN A 121 14.87 -0.65 -7.70
CA GLN A 121 15.41 -1.72 -8.53
C GLN A 121 14.51 -2.96 -8.40
N HIS A 122 14.05 -3.44 -9.55
CA HIS A 122 13.32 -4.69 -9.66
C HIS A 122 14.31 -5.83 -9.88
N PHE A 123 14.51 -6.67 -8.87
CA PHE A 123 15.48 -7.79 -8.93
C PHE A 123 14.88 -9.08 -9.47
N GLY A 124 13.56 -9.17 -9.57
CA GLY A 124 12.90 -10.39 -10.04
C GLY A 124 12.96 -10.58 -11.55
N ASP A 125 12.68 -11.80 -11.98
CA ASP A 125 12.49 -12.19 -13.37
C ASP A 125 11.02 -12.19 -13.79
N SER A 126 10.13 -11.75 -12.90
CA SER A 126 8.70 -11.71 -13.12
C SER A 126 8.28 -10.57 -14.06
N LEU A 127 6.98 -10.48 -14.31
CA LEU A 127 6.40 -9.46 -15.17
C LEU A 127 6.66 -8.03 -14.65
N PRO A 128 6.56 -7.00 -15.51
CA PRO A 128 6.57 -5.62 -15.08
C PRO A 128 5.50 -5.36 -14.03
N VAL A 129 5.82 -4.51 -13.05
CA VAL A 129 4.88 -4.12 -12.01
C VAL A 129 4.67 -2.63 -12.00
N ASN A 130 3.48 -2.21 -11.58
CA ASN A 130 3.22 -0.83 -11.26
C ASN A 130 3.62 -0.57 -9.81
N ILE A 131 4.24 0.56 -9.57
CA ILE A 131 4.58 1.02 -8.22
C ILE A 131 4.02 2.40 -7.98
N ARG A 132 3.67 2.66 -6.72
CA ARG A 132 3.36 3.99 -6.20
C ARG A 132 4.37 4.31 -5.09
N VAL A 133 4.96 5.49 -5.17
CA VAL A 133 5.88 6.00 -4.14
C VAL A 133 5.25 7.25 -3.53
N GLU A 134 5.10 7.23 -2.23
CA GLU A 134 4.54 8.33 -1.44
C GLU A 134 5.55 8.71 -0.37
N ALA A 135 5.73 10.01 -0.15
CA ALA A 135 6.61 10.51 0.88
C ALA A 135 5.88 11.51 1.77
N ARG A 136 6.14 11.46 3.07
CA ARG A 136 5.66 12.44 4.06
C ARG A 136 6.84 13.15 4.68
N LEU A 137 6.70 14.45 4.83
CA LEU A 137 7.73 15.30 5.40
C LEU A 137 7.38 15.64 6.85
N ILE A 138 8.36 15.44 7.75
CA ILE A 138 8.24 15.78 9.16
C ILE A 138 9.31 16.83 9.48
N VAL A 139 8.89 17.99 9.96
CA VAL A 139 9.78 19.10 10.32
C VAL A 139 9.54 19.45 11.79
N ASP A 140 10.59 19.39 12.59
CA ASP A 140 10.56 19.71 14.03
C ASP A 140 9.44 18.95 14.77
N GLY A 141 9.25 17.66 14.40
CA GLY A 141 8.25 16.77 14.98
C GLY A 141 6.83 16.96 14.45
N LYS A 142 6.59 17.91 13.55
CA LYS A 142 5.29 18.15 12.90
C LYS A 142 5.23 17.47 11.54
N ASP A 143 4.23 16.61 11.36
CA ASP A 143 3.93 16.02 10.06
C ASP A 143 3.25 17.06 9.15
N LEU A 144 3.86 17.31 8.00
CA LEU A 144 3.38 18.28 7.01
C LEU A 144 2.57 17.63 5.87
N GLY A 145 2.34 16.31 5.96
CA GLY A 145 1.62 15.55 4.95
C GLY A 145 2.47 15.07 3.79
N LEU A 146 1.80 14.70 2.70
CA LEU A 146 2.45 14.17 1.50
C LEU A 146 3.28 15.24 0.79
N VAL A 147 4.48 14.86 0.37
CA VAL A 147 5.33 15.69 -0.49
C VAL A 147 4.90 15.46 -1.93
N GLU A 148 4.46 16.51 -2.59
CA GLU A 148 4.20 16.47 -4.02
C GLU A 148 5.52 16.50 -4.81
N SER A 149 5.65 15.61 -5.77
CA SER A 149 6.80 15.62 -6.66
C SER A 149 6.58 16.64 -7.78
N GLU A 150 7.05 17.86 -7.60
CA GLU A 150 7.03 18.88 -8.67
C GLU A 150 7.78 18.42 -9.94
N TYR A 151 8.77 17.53 -9.77
CA TYR A 151 9.58 17.00 -10.88
C TYR A 151 8.80 16.10 -11.84
N TYR A 152 7.70 15.50 -11.39
CA TYR A 152 6.89 14.56 -12.17
C TYR A 152 5.45 15.02 -12.35
N ASN A 153 5.16 16.32 -12.20
CA ASN A 153 3.81 16.87 -12.29
C ASN A 153 2.80 16.13 -11.42
N GLY A 154 3.19 15.82 -10.19
CA GLY A 154 2.34 15.05 -9.26
C GLY A 154 2.23 13.55 -9.57
N LYS A 155 2.96 13.04 -10.57
CA LYS A 155 2.95 11.61 -10.87
C LYS A 155 3.60 10.82 -9.74
N THR A 156 2.85 9.92 -9.15
CA THR A 156 3.30 9.02 -8.07
C THR A 156 3.34 7.55 -8.47
N LYS A 157 2.86 7.22 -9.67
CA LYS A 157 2.79 5.84 -10.19
C LYS A 157 3.72 5.64 -11.37
N TRP A 158 4.47 4.54 -11.37
CA TRP A 158 5.42 4.16 -12.42
C TRP A 158 5.31 2.68 -12.74
N ASN A 159 5.59 2.33 -13.98
CA ASN A 159 5.79 0.95 -14.39
C ASN A 159 7.29 0.63 -14.35
N ILE A 160 7.66 -0.46 -13.70
CA ILE A 160 9.06 -0.92 -13.60
C ILE A 160 9.19 -2.30 -14.24
N ASN A 161 10.05 -2.39 -15.23
CA ASN A 161 10.38 -3.64 -15.89
C ASN A 161 11.35 -4.48 -15.02
N PRO A 162 11.33 -5.82 -15.16
CA PRO A 162 12.32 -6.68 -14.54
C PRO A 162 13.74 -6.25 -14.83
N ARG A 163 14.64 -6.40 -13.86
CA ARG A 163 16.08 -6.09 -13.95
C ARG A 163 16.41 -4.63 -14.32
N THR A 164 15.45 -3.72 -14.15
CA THR A 164 15.71 -2.30 -14.41
C THR A 164 15.86 -1.50 -13.14
N LEU A 165 16.62 -0.42 -13.23
CA LEU A 165 16.76 0.60 -12.20
C LEU A 165 15.95 1.82 -12.63
N PHE A 166 15.05 2.25 -11.73
CA PHE A 166 14.26 3.47 -11.90
C PHE A 166 14.78 4.55 -10.95
N TRP A 167 14.91 5.77 -11.46
CA TRP A 167 15.31 6.95 -10.71
C TRP A 167 14.12 7.89 -10.56
N GLY A 168 13.94 8.42 -9.37
CA GLY A 168 12.94 9.41 -9.06
C GLY A 168 13.40 10.37 -7.97
N GLY A 169 12.53 11.29 -7.56
CA GLY A 169 12.83 12.15 -6.44
C GLY A 169 11.71 13.08 -6.05
N PHE A 170 11.87 13.71 -4.88
CA PHE A 170 10.95 14.68 -4.31
C PHE A 170 11.67 16.02 -4.12
N GLY A 171 11.05 17.11 -4.56
CA GLY A 171 11.48 18.45 -4.20
C GLY A 171 11.00 18.79 -2.78
N ILE A 172 11.91 19.22 -1.90
CA ILE A 172 11.52 19.71 -0.57
C ILE A 172 11.43 21.23 -0.63
N PRO A 173 10.27 21.82 -0.34
CA PRO A 173 10.11 23.27 -0.37
C PRO A 173 11.15 23.99 0.50
N LYS A 174 11.80 25.01 -0.06
CA LYS A 174 12.90 25.74 0.58
C LYS A 174 12.56 26.25 1.99
N LYS A 175 11.33 26.67 2.22
CA LYS A 175 10.82 27.11 3.53
C LYS A 175 11.02 26.09 4.66
N TYR A 176 11.20 24.80 4.32
CA TYR A 176 11.41 23.72 5.27
C TYR A 176 12.88 23.32 5.41
N THR A 177 13.78 23.92 4.62
CA THR A 177 15.19 23.56 4.58
C THR A 177 16.11 24.68 4.99
N ASP A 178 15.58 25.90 5.15
CA ASP A 178 16.40 27.09 5.46
C ASP A 178 17.05 27.01 6.86
N ASP A 179 16.42 26.36 7.83
CA ASP A 179 17.08 25.99 9.10
C ASP A 179 16.25 25.02 9.98
N PRO A 180 15.91 23.81 9.52
CA PRO A 180 15.19 22.87 10.38
C PRO A 180 16.14 22.33 11.45
N LYS A 181 15.67 22.26 12.70
CA LYS A 181 16.38 21.58 13.79
C LYS A 181 16.31 20.06 13.61
N ASP A 182 15.19 19.55 13.08
CA ASP A 182 14.95 18.14 12.82
C ASP A 182 14.11 17.98 11.56
N LEU A 183 14.74 17.49 10.49
CA LEU A 183 14.08 17.23 9.21
C LEU A 183 14.10 15.74 8.91
N LYS A 184 12.92 15.17 8.71
CA LYS A 184 12.73 13.75 8.39
C LYS A 184 11.83 13.57 7.20
N ILE A 185 12.06 12.50 6.45
CA ILE A 185 11.17 12.04 5.39
C ILE A 185 10.84 10.57 5.62
N GLU A 186 9.59 10.23 5.49
CA GLU A 186 9.14 8.86 5.53
C GLU A 186 8.56 8.48 4.16
N VAL A 187 9.06 7.40 3.58
CA VAL A 187 8.70 6.96 2.24
C VAL A 187 8.02 5.61 2.30
N ARG A 188 6.87 5.50 1.65
CA ARG A 188 6.14 4.26 1.44
C ARG A 188 6.13 3.90 -0.04
N VAL A 189 6.49 2.66 -0.33
CA VAL A 189 6.38 2.08 -1.65
C VAL A 189 5.25 1.07 -1.65
N THR A 190 4.31 1.22 -2.57
CA THR A 190 3.24 0.26 -2.83
C THR A 190 3.49 -0.38 -4.18
N VAL A 191 3.55 -1.70 -4.22
CA VAL A 191 3.63 -2.48 -5.45
C VAL A 191 2.23 -2.91 -5.84
N ILE A 192 1.86 -2.71 -7.09
CA ILE A 192 0.57 -3.13 -7.64
C ILE A 192 0.86 -4.32 -8.57
N ASP A 193 0.38 -5.50 -8.20
CA ASP A 193 0.62 -6.72 -8.94
C ASP A 193 -0.24 -6.81 -10.22
N GLN A 194 -0.05 -7.91 -10.98
CA GLN A 194 -0.76 -8.14 -12.24
C GLN A 194 -2.29 -8.32 -12.08
N TYR A 195 -2.77 -8.58 -10.86
CA TYR A 195 -4.20 -8.68 -10.54
C TYR A 195 -4.74 -7.41 -9.88
N GLU A 196 -3.97 -6.30 -9.96
CA GLU A 196 -4.31 -4.99 -9.38
C GLU A 196 -4.37 -4.97 -7.85
N ARG A 197 -3.81 -5.98 -7.16
CA ARG A 197 -3.70 -5.96 -5.72
C ARG A 197 -2.53 -5.08 -5.29
N GLU A 198 -2.79 -4.23 -4.29
CA GLU A 198 -1.78 -3.38 -3.68
C GLU A 198 -1.04 -4.12 -2.55
N HIS A 199 0.28 -4.16 -2.65
CA HIS A 199 1.18 -4.68 -1.62
C HIS A 199 2.01 -3.54 -1.07
N ARG A 200 1.80 -3.21 0.19
CA ARG A 200 2.51 -2.11 0.86
C ARG A 200 3.80 -2.63 1.47
N LEU A 201 4.92 -2.12 1.00
CA LEU A 201 6.21 -2.39 1.62
C LEU A 201 6.33 -1.63 2.94
N LEU A 202 7.21 -2.10 3.84
CA LEU A 202 7.46 -1.40 5.09
C LEU A 202 7.96 0.02 4.80
N PRO A 203 7.40 1.06 5.45
CA PRO A 203 7.87 2.41 5.30
C PRO A 203 9.34 2.54 5.70
N GLN A 204 10.08 3.35 4.96
CA GLN A 204 11.45 3.68 5.26
C GLN A 204 11.54 5.13 5.72
N CYS A 205 12.19 5.34 6.86
CA CYS A 205 12.29 6.63 7.50
C CYS A 205 13.72 7.13 7.42
N TYR A 206 13.89 8.38 7.04
CA TYR A 206 15.20 8.99 6.91
C TYR A 206 15.23 10.34 7.63
N ARG A 207 16.33 10.59 8.35
CA ARG A 207 16.63 11.87 8.98
C ARG A 207 17.72 12.57 8.19
N TYR A 208 17.53 13.86 7.93
CA TYR A 208 18.55 14.68 7.31
C TYR A 208 19.62 15.09 8.32
N ILE A 209 20.88 14.85 7.97
CA ILE A 209 22.06 15.23 8.76
C ILE A 209 22.72 16.41 8.06
N LYS A 210 22.52 17.61 8.63
CA LYS A 210 22.92 18.89 8.04
C LYS A 210 24.43 19.02 7.87
N GLU A 211 25.21 18.55 8.86
CA GLU A 211 26.67 18.65 8.87
C GLU A 211 27.33 17.91 7.72
N GLY A 212 26.72 16.83 7.27
CA GLY A 212 27.22 15.99 6.18
C GLY A 212 26.43 16.11 4.88
N ASP A 213 25.34 16.90 4.87
CA ASP A 213 24.40 17.02 3.73
C ASP A 213 23.92 15.64 3.24
N PHE A 214 23.46 14.79 4.19
CA PHE A 214 23.00 13.43 3.85
C PHE A 214 21.78 12.97 4.64
N TRP A 215 21.09 11.98 4.09
CA TRP A 215 19.95 11.31 4.72
C TRP A 215 20.41 10.01 5.39
N ASN A 216 20.14 9.89 6.68
CA ASN A 216 20.42 8.68 7.46
C ASN A 216 19.15 7.86 7.62
N LEU A 217 19.23 6.54 7.36
CA LEU A 217 18.11 5.61 7.56
C LEU A 217 17.87 5.44 9.06
N GLU A 218 16.61 5.64 9.47
CA GLU A 218 16.17 5.42 10.84
C GLU A 218 15.45 4.06 10.97
N PRO A 219 15.66 3.33 12.06
CA PRO A 219 15.14 1.96 12.18
C PRO A 219 13.64 1.87 12.47
N ARG A 220 12.96 2.99 12.70
CA ARG A 220 11.54 3.03 13.08
C ARG A 220 10.78 4.08 12.30
N SER A 221 9.52 3.75 11.96
CA SER A 221 8.55 4.71 11.43
C SER A 221 8.24 5.80 12.47
N PHE A 222 8.11 7.04 12.01
CA PHE A 222 7.72 8.18 12.84
C PHE A 222 6.23 8.46 12.79
N ILE A 223 5.52 7.90 11.83
CA ILE A 223 4.13 8.21 11.53
C ILE A 223 3.31 6.92 11.47
N LYS A 224 2.08 7.00 11.96
CA LYS A 224 1.06 6.02 11.57
C LYS A 224 0.48 6.47 10.23
N TRP A 225 0.73 5.70 9.19
CA TRP A 225 0.05 5.89 7.92
C TRP A 225 -1.43 5.50 8.13
N THR A 226 -2.30 6.49 8.03
CA THR A 226 -3.73 6.24 7.90
C THR A 226 -4.01 5.91 6.45
N ASP A 227 -4.74 4.85 6.24
CA ASP A 227 -5.17 4.38 4.93
C ASP A 227 -6.26 5.26 4.35
#